data_4fbaec3e0517ec6165ef236b0884cfa8
#
_entry.id   4fbaec3e0517ec6165ef236b0884cfa8
#
_cell.length_a   1.000
_cell.length_b   1.000
_cell.length_c   1.000
_cell.angle_alpha   90.00
_cell.angle_beta   90.00
_cell.angle_gamma   90.00
#
_symmetry.space_group_name_H-M   'P 1'
#
loop_
_entity.id
_entity.type
_entity.pdbx_description
1 polymer ?
#
loop_
_entity_poly.entity_id
_entity_poly.type
_entity_poly.pdbx_seq_one_letter_code
_entity_poly.pdbx_strand_id
1 'polypeptide(L)'
;MRSFILCLACALCFHVGVAQEISFRVLVYDKMNRQPIAAATVKVQDLVSLREYKTTTNDSGIAALQLKPTAHYRLEVNAKEDGSSSGYLSFSYMLSEKEAASKKTFSIEMEKVKHTDSGLLPAMHFEYNNPTLSTENQTTLDNVLKMVGSFPSLQIEIGVYADCHENDMLVAKRATAIKDYLTAKGETKHVVVKEEGNIRALNQCNCANPHIICSEEKYLENRRAEFKVIAF
;
A
#
# COMPACT_ATOMS: atom_id res chain seq x y z
N MET A 1 27.38 -70.47 -41.12
CA MET A 1 26.60 -70.11 -39.91
C MET A 1 26.95 -68.67 -39.55
N ARG A 2 26.10 -67.68 -39.89
CA ARG A 2 26.29 -66.27 -39.64
C ARG A 2 25.30 -65.88 -38.55
N SER A 3 25.81 -65.61 -37.34
CA SER A 3 24.99 -65.10 -36.21
C SER A 3 24.68 -63.62 -36.42
N PHE A 4 23.40 -63.28 -36.54
CA PHE A 4 22.90 -61.92 -36.49
C PHE A 4 22.73 -61.53 -35.04
N ILE A 5 23.50 -60.57 -34.55
CA ILE A 5 23.29 -59.90 -33.25
C ILE A 5 22.37 -58.74 -33.50
N LEU A 6 21.14 -58.84 -33.01
CA LEU A 6 20.13 -57.79 -33.04
C LEU A 6 20.40 -56.85 -31.88
N CYS A 7 20.96 -55.70 -32.19
CA CYS A 7 21.13 -54.61 -31.19
C CYS A 7 19.79 -53.90 -30.97
N LEU A 8 19.13 -54.19 -29.84
CA LEU A 8 17.90 -53.50 -29.41
C LEU A 8 18.29 -52.17 -28.77
N ALA A 9 18.32 -51.10 -29.58
CA ALA A 9 18.49 -49.74 -29.07
C ALA A 9 17.22 -49.29 -28.34
N CYS A 10 17.24 -49.37 -27.02
CA CYS A 10 16.18 -48.84 -26.15
C CYS A 10 16.26 -47.31 -26.15
N ALA A 11 15.51 -46.65 -27.02
CA ALA A 11 15.35 -45.21 -27.03
C ALA A 11 14.51 -44.79 -25.79
N LEU A 12 15.20 -44.47 -24.74
CA LEU A 12 14.59 -43.78 -23.58
C LEU A 12 14.17 -42.37 -24.04
N CYS A 13 12.94 -42.21 -24.53
CA CYS A 13 12.30 -40.93 -24.71
C CYS A 13 12.06 -40.31 -23.33
N PHE A 14 12.98 -39.46 -22.88
CA PHE A 14 12.71 -38.55 -21.80
C PHE A 14 11.62 -37.57 -22.25
N HIS A 15 10.38 -37.86 -21.89
CA HIS A 15 9.31 -36.87 -21.98
C HIS A 15 9.57 -35.85 -20.89
N VAL A 16 10.25 -34.75 -21.25
CA VAL A 16 10.27 -33.56 -20.46
C VAL A 16 8.84 -33.01 -20.48
N GLY A 17 8.07 -33.37 -19.46
CA GLY A 17 6.73 -32.84 -19.30
C GLY A 17 6.82 -31.35 -19.11
N VAL A 18 6.60 -30.57 -20.18
CA VAL A 18 6.41 -29.14 -20.07
C VAL A 18 5.12 -28.94 -19.29
N ALA A 19 5.21 -28.43 -18.06
CA ALA A 19 4.03 -28.11 -17.26
C ALA A 19 3.13 -27.17 -18.07
N GLN A 20 1.93 -27.65 -18.39
CA GLN A 20 0.97 -26.90 -19.20
C GLN A 20 0.56 -25.64 -18.46
N GLU A 21 0.76 -24.46 -19.07
CA GLU A 21 0.29 -23.21 -18.52
C GLU A 21 -1.24 -23.21 -18.42
N ILE A 22 -1.77 -22.62 -17.37
CA ILE A 22 -3.20 -22.46 -17.13
C ILE A 22 -3.61 -21.01 -17.19
N SER A 23 -4.84 -20.77 -17.62
CA SER A 23 -5.43 -19.42 -17.62
C SER A 23 -5.84 -19.04 -16.19
N PHE A 24 -5.09 -18.16 -15.57
CA PHE A 24 -5.42 -17.52 -14.29
C PHE A 24 -6.21 -16.24 -14.55
N ARG A 25 -7.38 -16.11 -13.95
CA ARG A 25 -8.28 -14.97 -14.13
C ARG A 25 -8.39 -14.17 -12.83
N VAL A 26 -8.35 -12.86 -12.97
CA VAL A 26 -8.56 -11.90 -11.87
C VAL A 26 -9.73 -11.01 -12.25
N LEU A 27 -10.71 -10.88 -11.34
CA LEU A 27 -11.78 -9.89 -11.40
C LEU A 27 -11.47 -8.78 -10.40
N VAL A 28 -11.35 -7.55 -10.87
CA VAL A 28 -11.08 -6.38 -10.06
C VAL A 28 -12.31 -5.48 -10.03
N TYR A 29 -12.77 -5.11 -8.85
CA TYR A 29 -13.95 -4.27 -8.68
C TYR A 29 -13.84 -3.34 -7.47
N ASP A 30 -14.58 -2.24 -7.52
CA ASP A 30 -14.68 -1.26 -6.44
C ASP A 30 -15.45 -1.86 -5.26
N LYS A 31 -14.87 -1.76 -4.06
CA LYS A 31 -15.42 -2.31 -2.83
C LYS A 31 -16.77 -1.73 -2.45
N MET A 32 -16.99 -0.42 -2.70
CA MET A 32 -18.18 0.30 -2.26
C MET A 32 -19.38 0.09 -3.16
N ASN A 33 -19.19 0.23 -4.48
CA ASN A 33 -20.29 0.21 -5.45
C ASN A 33 -20.35 -1.08 -6.28
N ARG A 34 -19.38 -1.99 -6.09
CA ARG A 34 -19.28 -3.29 -6.79
C ARG A 34 -19.09 -3.17 -8.31
N GLN A 35 -18.76 -1.98 -8.82
CA GLN A 35 -18.51 -1.78 -10.24
C GLN A 35 -17.15 -2.35 -10.65
N PRO A 36 -17.06 -3.00 -11.83
CA PRO A 36 -15.79 -3.48 -12.34
C PRO A 36 -14.84 -2.31 -12.60
N ILE A 37 -13.54 -2.52 -12.34
CA ILE A 37 -12.52 -1.52 -12.60
C ILE A 37 -11.78 -1.92 -13.88
N ALA A 38 -11.98 -1.14 -14.93
CA ALA A 38 -11.27 -1.27 -16.20
C ALA A 38 -9.84 -0.69 -16.11
N ALA A 39 -8.95 -1.12 -17.00
CA ALA A 39 -7.58 -0.66 -17.12
C ALA A 39 -6.72 -0.79 -15.83
N ALA A 40 -7.18 -1.53 -14.82
CA ALA A 40 -6.37 -1.86 -13.66
C ALA A 40 -5.18 -2.72 -14.08
N THR A 41 -3.98 -2.34 -13.69
CA THR A 41 -2.77 -3.12 -13.94
C THR A 41 -2.72 -4.31 -13.01
N VAL A 42 -2.63 -5.50 -13.57
CA VAL A 42 -2.44 -6.77 -12.86
C VAL A 42 -1.03 -7.28 -13.16
N LYS A 43 -0.21 -7.38 -12.14
CA LYS A 43 1.17 -7.88 -12.20
C LYS A 43 1.28 -9.14 -11.37
N VAL A 44 1.90 -10.18 -11.93
CA VAL A 44 2.16 -11.43 -11.22
C VAL A 44 3.64 -11.77 -11.36
N GLN A 45 4.33 -11.95 -10.24
CA GLN A 45 5.73 -12.32 -10.20
C GLN A 45 5.89 -13.75 -9.69
N ASP A 46 6.53 -14.59 -10.47
CA ASP A 46 7.00 -15.91 -10.03
C ASP A 46 8.13 -15.74 -9.02
N LEU A 47 7.96 -16.27 -7.82
CA LEU A 47 8.91 -16.07 -6.70
C LEU A 47 10.16 -16.92 -6.81
N VAL A 48 10.17 -17.92 -7.69
CA VAL A 48 11.33 -18.79 -7.92
C VAL A 48 12.17 -18.27 -9.09
N SER A 49 11.53 -18.04 -10.24
CA SER A 49 12.22 -17.58 -11.44
C SER A 49 12.37 -16.07 -11.53
N LEU A 50 11.69 -15.30 -10.65
CA LEU A 50 11.59 -13.84 -10.64
C LEU A 50 10.97 -13.26 -11.92
N ARG A 51 10.39 -14.10 -12.76
CA ARG A 51 9.73 -13.68 -13.99
C ARG A 51 8.44 -12.92 -13.67
N GLU A 52 8.23 -11.82 -14.37
CA GLU A 52 7.03 -11.00 -14.23
C GLU A 52 6.09 -11.19 -15.43
N TYR A 53 4.80 -11.26 -15.11
CA TYR A 53 3.68 -11.26 -16.05
C TYR A 53 2.84 -10.03 -15.76
N LYS A 54 2.49 -9.27 -16.79
CA LYS A 54 1.72 -8.02 -16.62
C LYS A 54 0.61 -7.97 -17.67
N THR A 55 -0.57 -7.55 -17.23
CA THR A 55 -1.73 -7.30 -18.09
C THR A 55 -2.60 -6.20 -17.47
N THR A 56 -3.69 -5.84 -18.16
CA THR A 56 -4.69 -4.90 -17.63
C THR A 56 -6.07 -5.54 -17.67
N THR A 57 -6.96 -5.08 -16.79
CA THR A 57 -8.37 -5.49 -16.82
C THR A 57 -9.08 -4.86 -18.01
N ASN A 58 -10.05 -5.61 -18.58
CA ASN A 58 -10.98 -5.12 -19.58
C ASN A 58 -12.15 -4.33 -18.93
N ASP A 59 -13.13 -3.91 -19.75
CA ASP A 59 -14.30 -3.13 -19.28
C ASP A 59 -15.16 -3.89 -18.25
N SER A 60 -15.09 -5.22 -18.23
CA SER A 60 -15.73 -6.05 -17.21
C SER A 60 -14.87 -6.27 -15.96
N GLY A 61 -13.75 -5.54 -15.81
CA GLY A 61 -12.84 -5.68 -14.70
C GLY A 61 -12.02 -6.98 -14.69
N ILE A 62 -11.99 -7.72 -15.81
CA ILE A 62 -11.34 -9.04 -15.89
C ILE A 62 -9.99 -8.94 -16.58
N ALA A 63 -8.96 -9.47 -15.92
CA ALA A 63 -7.64 -9.73 -16.48
C ALA A 63 -7.39 -11.24 -16.55
N ALA A 64 -6.67 -11.71 -17.58
CA ALA A 64 -6.27 -13.10 -17.73
C ALA A 64 -4.76 -13.19 -17.99
N LEU A 65 -4.10 -14.15 -17.35
CA LEU A 65 -2.68 -14.44 -17.44
C LEU A 65 -2.49 -15.94 -17.64
N GLN A 66 -1.43 -16.34 -18.33
CA GLN A 66 -1.02 -17.73 -18.41
C GLN A 66 0.06 -17.99 -17.36
N LEU A 67 -0.22 -18.85 -16.39
CA LEU A 67 0.66 -19.16 -15.28
C LEU A 67 0.98 -20.65 -15.22
N LYS A 68 2.13 -20.99 -14.67
CA LYS A 68 2.49 -22.37 -14.38
C LYS A 68 1.81 -22.81 -13.09
N PRO A 69 1.15 -23.98 -13.04
CA PRO A 69 0.41 -24.43 -11.85
C PRO A 69 1.31 -24.86 -10.68
N THR A 70 2.63 -24.91 -10.87
CA THR A 70 3.61 -25.44 -9.91
C THR A 70 4.50 -24.37 -9.29
N ALA A 71 4.10 -23.11 -9.35
CA ALA A 71 4.90 -22.01 -8.82
C ALA A 71 4.12 -21.16 -7.80
N HIS A 72 4.87 -20.49 -6.92
CA HIS A 72 4.33 -19.51 -6.00
C HIS A 72 4.46 -18.14 -6.64
N TYR A 73 3.43 -17.31 -6.52
CA TYR A 73 3.37 -16.01 -7.15
C TYR A 73 3.06 -14.90 -6.16
N ARG A 74 3.64 -13.72 -6.40
CA ARG A 74 3.15 -12.46 -5.84
C ARG A 74 2.23 -11.82 -6.87
N LEU A 75 0.98 -11.60 -6.49
CA LEU A 75 -0.02 -10.87 -7.24
C LEU A 75 -0.07 -9.43 -6.75
N GLU A 76 0.07 -8.47 -7.64
CA GLU A 76 -0.09 -7.04 -7.36
C GLU A 76 -1.13 -6.45 -8.32
N VAL A 77 -2.04 -5.65 -7.80
CA VAL A 77 -3.05 -4.94 -8.60
C VAL A 77 -3.02 -3.47 -8.27
N ASN A 78 -2.93 -2.64 -9.31
CA ASN A 78 -2.93 -1.19 -9.21
C ASN A 78 -3.99 -0.63 -10.16
N ALA A 79 -4.83 0.26 -9.67
CA ALA A 79 -5.80 0.97 -10.48
C ALA A 79 -5.70 2.47 -10.21
N LYS A 80 -5.63 3.26 -11.29
CA LYS A 80 -5.62 4.72 -11.26
C LYS A 80 -6.82 5.23 -12.03
N GLU A 81 -7.40 6.31 -11.58
CA GLU A 81 -8.45 7.02 -12.30
C GLU A 81 -7.78 8.15 -13.09
N ASP A 82 -7.85 8.10 -14.43
CA ASP A 82 -7.21 9.08 -15.31
C ASP A 82 -7.72 10.50 -15.03
N GLY A 83 -6.76 11.43 -14.81
CA GLY A 83 -7.06 12.85 -14.60
C GLY A 83 -7.72 13.20 -13.28
N SER A 84 -7.89 12.25 -12.37
CA SER A 84 -8.54 12.42 -11.07
C SER A 84 -7.54 12.55 -9.93
N SER A 85 -7.92 13.30 -8.89
CA SER A 85 -7.25 13.28 -7.59
C SER A 85 -7.61 12.06 -6.74
N SER A 86 -8.30 11.10 -7.30
CA SER A 86 -8.68 9.84 -6.67
C SER A 86 -8.03 8.65 -7.38
N GLY A 87 -7.92 7.54 -6.69
CA GLY A 87 -7.40 6.28 -7.19
C GLY A 87 -7.74 5.15 -6.23
N TYR A 88 -7.14 4.01 -6.41
CA TYR A 88 -7.37 2.85 -5.56
C TYR A 88 -6.10 2.45 -4.81
N LEU A 89 -6.24 2.01 -3.56
CA LEU A 89 -5.12 1.40 -2.84
C LEU A 89 -4.61 0.19 -3.62
N SER A 90 -3.28 0.07 -3.74
CA SER A 90 -2.67 -1.11 -4.35
C SER A 90 -3.02 -2.35 -3.54
N PHE A 91 -3.26 -3.44 -4.26
CA PHE A 91 -3.47 -4.75 -3.67
C PHE A 91 -2.25 -5.63 -3.90
N SER A 92 -1.77 -6.31 -2.85
CA SER A 92 -0.70 -7.30 -2.95
C SER A 92 -1.09 -8.59 -2.22
N TYR A 93 -0.89 -9.74 -2.86
CA TYR A 93 -1.26 -11.04 -2.33
C TYR A 93 -0.27 -12.13 -2.76
N MET A 94 -0.02 -13.09 -1.88
CA MET A 94 0.83 -14.25 -2.15
C MET A 94 -0.03 -15.44 -2.56
N LEU A 95 -0.02 -15.78 -3.85
CA LEU A 95 -0.74 -16.93 -4.39
C LEU A 95 0.03 -18.23 -4.10
N SER A 96 -0.65 -19.19 -3.50
CA SER A 96 -0.17 -20.56 -3.41
C SER A 96 -0.28 -21.30 -4.75
N GLU A 97 0.46 -22.40 -4.91
CA GLU A 97 0.34 -23.29 -6.09
C GLU A 97 -1.11 -23.72 -6.34
N LYS A 98 -1.84 -24.07 -5.26
CA LYS A 98 -3.24 -24.49 -5.34
C LYS A 98 -4.16 -23.40 -5.87
N GLU A 99 -3.94 -22.15 -5.46
CA GLU A 99 -4.72 -21.00 -5.93
C GLU A 99 -4.36 -20.65 -7.38
N ALA A 100 -3.07 -20.66 -7.73
CA ALA A 100 -2.60 -20.44 -9.08
C ALA A 100 -3.12 -21.53 -10.05
N ALA A 101 -3.20 -22.79 -9.60
CA ALA A 101 -3.75 -23.90 -10.37
C ALA A 101 -5.30 -23.89 -10.44
N SER A 102 -5.95 -23.05 -9.64
CA SER A 102 -7.40 -22.95 -9.65
C SER A 102 -7.91 -22.34 -10.97
N LYS A 103 -8.90 -23.00 -11.58
CA LYS A 103 -9.61 -22.44 -12.74
C LYS A 103 -10.66 -21.39 -12.35
N LYS A 104 -10.80 -21.08 -11.07
CA LYS A 104 -11.73 -20.06 -10.58
C LYS A 104 -11.15 -18.67 -10.79
N THR A 105 -12.02 -17.70 -11.07
CA THR A 105 -11.64 -16.29 -11.09
C THR A 105 -11.31 -15.82 -9.68
N PHE A 106 -10.14 -15.23 -9.50
CA PHE A 106 -9.71 -14.63 -8.25
C PHE A 106 -10.29 -13.22 -8.17
N SER A 107 -11.12 -12.95 -7.16
CA SER A 107 -11.81 -11.68 -7.02
C SER A 107 -11.06 -10.75 -6.06
N ILE A 108 -10.80 -9.52 -6.50
CA ILE A 108 -10.10 -8.49 -5.74
C ILE A 108 -11.01 -7.28 -5.58
N GLU A 109 -11.26 -6.94 -4.34
CA GLU A 109 -11.94 -5.71 -3.96
C GLU A 109 -10.90 -4.61 -3.76
N MET A 110 -11.04 -3.48 -4.47
CA MET A 110 -10.17 -2.34 -4.31
C MET A 110 -10.90 -1.19 -3.63
N GLU A 111 -10.24 -0.58 -2.67
CA GLU A 111 -10.76 0.57 -1.94
C GLU A 111 -10.32 1.87 -2.62
N LYS A 112 -11.32 2.70 -2.97
CA LYS A 112 -11.09 4.00 -3.59
C LYS A 112 -10.68 5.03 -2.55
N VAL A 113 -9.61 5.76 -2.81
CA VAL A 113 -9.07 6.80 -1.93
C VAL A 113 -8.83 8.07 -2.73
N LYS A 114 -9.10 9.21 -2.14
CA LYS A 114 -8.76 10.52 -2.70
C LYS A 114 -7.39 10.96 -2.20
N HIS A 115 -6.61 11.61 -3.05
CA HIS A 115 -5.30 12.19 -2.68
C HIS A 115 -5.35 13.20 -1.54
N THR A 116 -6.53 13.70 -1.21
CA THR A 116 -6.75 14.68 -0.15
C THR A 116 -7.41 14.09 1.10
N ASP A 117 -7.65 12.78 1.14
CA ASP A 117 -8.26 12.16 2.31
C ASP A 117 -7.26 12.16 3.47
N SER A 118 -7.32 13.25 4.27
CA SER A 118 -6.88 13.25 5.64
C SER A 118 -7.94 12.48 6.43
N GLY A 119 -7.62 11.31 6.97
CA GLY A 119 -8.58 10.55 7.76
C GLY A 119 -8.51 9.04 7.63
N LEU A 120 -7.60 8.50 6.83
CA LEU A 120 -7.29 7.06 6.80
C LEU A 120 -6.80 6.55 8.15
N LEU A 121 -6.19 7.43 8.94
CA LEU A 121 -5.71 7.15 10.29
C LEU A 121 -6.12 8.30 11.21
N PRO A 122 -6.38 8.05 12.50
CA PRO A 122 -6.60 9.10 13.47
C PRO A 122 -5.36 10.00 13.57
N ALA A 123 -5.57 11.30 13.74
CA ALA A 123 -4.48 12.22 13.98
C ALA A 123 -3.73 11.81 15.26
N MET A 124 -2.41 11.93 15.24
CA MET A 124 -1.60 11.83 16.46
C MET A 124 -1.61 13.17 17.18
N HIS A 125 -1.72 13.17 18.50
CA HIS A 125 -1.65 14.37 19.32
C HIS A 125 -0.41 14.40 20.20
N PHE A 126 0.06 15.62 20.51
CA PHE A 126 1.24 15.82 21.33
C PHE A 126 0.90 16.67 22.56
N GLU A 127 1.47 16.28 23.69
CA GLU A 127 1.39 17.09 24.91
C GLU A 127 2.09 18.44 24.70
N TYR A 128 1.66 19.44 25.48
CA TYR A 128 2.24 20.76 25.41
C TYR A 128 3.75 20.73 25.66
N ASN A 129 4.48 21.41 24.81
CA ASN A 129 5.95 21.51 24.84
C ASN A 129 6.70 20.15 24.89
N ASN A 130 6.06 19.07 24.43
CA ASN A 130 6.63 17.73 24.41
C ASN A 130 6.79 17.20 22.98
N PRO A 131 8.00 16.84 22.52
CA PRO A 131 8.23 16.23 21.20
C PRO A 131 8.16 14.69 21.23
N THR A 132 7.96 14.06 22.38
CA THR A 132 8.05 12.61 22.54
C THR A 132 6.83 11.91 21.97
N LEU A 133 7.03 10.80 21.27
CA LEU A 133 5.96 9.94 20.79
C LEU A 133 5.38 9.11 21.94
N SER A 134 4.10 9.30 22.24
CA SER A 134 3.36 8.46 23.17
C SER A 134 3.23 7.02 22.62
N THR A 135 2.82 6.08 23.47
CA THR A 135 2.52 4.70 23.03
C THR A 135 1.40 4.67 21.98
N GLU A 136 0.42 5.54 22.09
CA GLU A 136 -0.66 5.69 21.11
C GLU A 136 -0.12 6.19 19.76
N ASN A 137 0.75 7.22 19.78
CA ASN A 137 1.42 7.72 18.58
C ASN A 137 2.25 6.63 17.88
N GLN A 138 3.00 5.83 18.67
CA GLN A 138 3.77 4.70 18.12
C GLN A 138 2.85 3.65 17.49
N THR A 139 1.72 3.33 18.13
CA THR A 139 0.71 2.41 17.58
C THR A 139 0.14 2.92 16.26
N THR A 140 -0.13 4.22 16.16
CA THR A 140 -0.60 4.84 14.91
C THR A 140 0.46 4.73 13.81
N LEU A 141 1.74 4.99 14.12
CA LEU A 141 2.85 4.82 13.17
C LEU A 141 3.06 3.36 12.76
N ASP A 142 2.88 2.40 13.67
CA ASP A 142 2.91 0.97 13.32
C ASP A 142 1.78 0.58 12.36
N ASN A 143 0.61 1.23 12.44
CA ASN A 143 -0.46 1.04 11.47
C ASN A 143 -0.11 1.64 10.11
N VAL A 144 0.57 2.81 10.06
CA VAL A 144 1.13 3.37 8.82
C VAL A 144 2.08 2.36 8.17
N LEU A 145 3.01 1.79 8.95
CA LEU A 145 3.98 0.79 8.46
C LEU A 145 3.29 -0.45 7.88
N LYS A 146 2.24 -0.95 8.54
CA LYS A 146 1.42 -2.06 8.01
C LYS A 146 0.74 -1.69 6.70
N MET A 147 0.20 -0.46 6.59
CA MET A 147 -0.45 0.01 5.37
C MET A 147 0.54 0.07 4.20
N VAL A 148 1.66 0.76 4.35
CA VAL A 148 2.65 0.88 3.26
C VAL A 148 3.29 -0.47 2.92
N GLY A 149 3.45 -1.37 3.90
CA GLY A 149 3.91 -2.74 3.67
C GLY A 149 2.91 -3.59 2.89
N SER A 150 1.60 -3.33 3.07
CA SER A 150 0.52 -4.05 2.35
C SER A 150 0.25 -3.46 0.96
N PHE A 151 0.57 -2.19 0.74
CA PHE A 151 0.29 -1.45 -0.49
C PHE A 151 1.57 -0.78 -1.03
N PRO A 152 2.39 -1.49 -1.82
CA PRO A 152 3.73 -1.05 -2.21
C PRO A 152 3.81 0.24 -3.03
N SER A 153 2.71 0.72 -3.60
CA SER A 153 2.65 2.00 -4.32
C SER A 153 2.09 3.15 -3.47
N LEU A 154 1.60 2.84 -2.25
CA LEU A 154 1.05 3.86 -1.36
C LEU A 154 2.16 4.78 -0.86
N GLN A 155 1.90 6.10 -0.95
CA GLN A 155 2.75 7.12 -0.33
C GLN A 155 1.92 7.98 0.60
N ILE A 156 2.44 8.20 1.80
CA ILE A 156 1.77 8.95 2.86
C ILE A 156 2.63 10.17 3.23
N GLU A 157 1.98 11.31 3.32
CA GLU A 157 2.54 12.52 3.91
C GLU A 157 2.04 12.64 5.35
N ILE A 158 2.94 12.92 6.28
CA ILE A 158 2.62 13.22 7.68
C ILE A 158 2.92 14.71 7.89
N GLY A 159 1.89 15.53 8.01
CA GLY A 159 2.01 16.96 8.33
C GLY A 159 2.01 17.14 9.84
N VAL A 160 3.05 17.79 10.39
CA VAL A 160 3.21 18.03 11.83
C VAL A 160 2.88 19.49 12.14
N TYR A 161 1.96 19.69 13.09
CA TYR A 161 1.43 21.00 13.47
C TYR A 161 1.69 21.30 14.95
N ALA A 162 1.77 22.57 15.26
CA ALA A 162 1.81 23.08 16.63
C ALA A 162 0.56 23.94 16.93
N ASP A 163 0.28 24.20 18.18
CA ASP A 163 -0.61 25.29 18.56
C ASP A 163 0.16 26.63 18.54
N CYS A 164 -0.57 27.70 18.73
CA CYS A 164 -0.01 29.04 18.65
C CYS A 164 0.85 29.48 19.87
N HIS A 165 0.93 28.67 20.93
CA HIS A 165 1.79 28.90 22.09
C HIS A 165 3.12 28.13 21.97
N GLU A 166 3.25 27.26 20.98
CA GLU A 166 4.45 26.49 20.71
C GLU A 166 5.27 27.12 19.57
N ASN A 167 6.56 26.85 19.55
CA ASN A 167 7.48 27.37 18.53
C ASN A 167 7.77 26.32 17.44
N ASP A 168 8.28 26.81 16.29
CA ASP A 168 8.61 25.95 15.14
C ASP A 168 9.72 24.94 15.45
N MET A 169 10.63 25.23 16.41
CA MET A 169 11.64 24.24 16.82
C MET A 169 11.00 22.98 17.43
N LEU A 170 9.85 23.10 18.08
CA LEU A 170 9.14 21.96 18.65
C LEU A 170 8.49 21.12 17.53
N VAL A 171 7.96 21.77 16.50
CA VAL A 171 7.46 21.08 15.29
C VAL A 171 8.57 20.26 14.65
N ALA A 172 9.76 20.85 14.45
CA ALA A 172 10.92 20.17 13.90
C ALA A 172 11.36 18.96 14.75
N LYS A 173 11.36 19.10 16.10
CA LYS A 173 11.67 17.98 17.00
C LYS A 173 10.65 16.84 16.90
N ARG A 174 9.34 17.14 16.81
CA ARG A 174 8.28 16.15 16.62
C ARG A 174 8.42 15.45 15.28
N ALA A 175 8.67 16.21 14.20
CA ALA A 175 8.91 15.66 12.87
C ALA A 175 10.14 14.74 12.85
N THR A 176 11.20 15.13 13.56
CA THR A 176 12.41 14.29 13.73
C THR A 176 12.08 13.00 14.48
N ALA A 177 11.36 13.07 15.60
CA ALA A 177 10.96 11.89 16.36
C ALA A 177 10.13 10.89 15.53
N ILE A 178 9.23 11.39 14.68
CA ILE A 178 8.47 10.55 13.74
C ILE A 178 9.41 9.91 12.70
N LYS A 179 10.28 10.71 12.06
CA LYS A 179 11.26 10.22 11.07
C LYS A 179 12.18 9.15 11.66
N ASP A 180 12.71 9.37 12.85
CA ASP A 180 13.59 8.43 13.54
C ASP A 180 12.86 7.12 13.85
N TYR A 181 11.62 7.19 14.34
CA TYR A 181 10.80 6.01 14.59
C TYR A 181 10.57 5.18 13.32
N LEU A 182 10.16 5.82 12.23
CA LEU A 182 9.93 5.14 10.95
C LEU A 182 11.22 4.54 10.38
N THR A 183 12.32 5.28 10.43
CA THR A 183 13.64 4.83 9.97
C THR A 183 14.15 3.62 10.77
N ALA A 184 13.97 3.64 12.09
CA ALA A 184 14.33 2.50 12.96
C ALA A 184 13.54 1.22 12.63
N LYS A 185 12.34 1.36 12.03
CA LYS A 185 11.51 0.25 11.54
C LYS A 185 11.77 -0.10 10.06
N GLY A 186 12.73 0.56 9.41
CA GLY A 186 13.12 0.30 8.02
C GLY A 186 12.31 1.06 6.96
N GLU A 187 11.41 1.98 7.36
CA GLU A 187 10.62 2.78 6.43
C GLU A 187 11.36 4.08 6.07
N THR A 188 11.73 4.23 4.80
CA THR A 188 12.42 5.42 4.28
C THR A 188 11.91 5.89 2.91
N LYS A 189 10.91 5.19 2.33
CA LYS A 189 10.51 5.40 0.93
C LYS A 189 9.08 5.86 0.75
N HIS A 190 8.18 5.37 1.59
CA HIS A 190 6.73 5.52 1.39
C HIS A 190 6.13 6.63 2.26
N VAL A 191 6.89 7.14 3.23
CA VAL A 191 6.39 8.15 4.17
C VAL A 191 7.25 9.39 4.12
N VAL A 192 6.61 10.53 3.87
CA VAL A 192 7.23 11.87 3.90
C VAL A 192 6.70 12.62 5.11
N VAL A 193 7.58 13.14 5.96
CA VAL A 193 7.20 13.95 7.13
C VAL A 193 7.50 15.41 6.85
N LYS A 194 6.47 16.27 6.98
CA LYS A 194 6.55 17.72 6.76
C LYS A 194 6.31 18.50 8.05
N GLU A 195 7.01 19.59 8.17
CA GLU A 195 6.85 20.58 9.23
C GLU A 195 5.89 21.66 8.74
N GLU A 196 4.67 21.66 9.26
CA GLU A 196 3.59 22.59 8.84
C GLU A 196 3.46 23.80 9.76
N GLY A 197 4.05 23.75 10.97
CA GLY A 197 4.04 24.84 11.94
C GLY A 197 2.66 25.06 12.58
N ASN A 198 2.35 26.32 12.91
CA ASN A 198 1.09 26.73 13.55
C ASN A 198 0.06 27.36 12.58
N ILE A 199 0.31 27.29 11.28
CA ILE A 199 -0.43 28.03 10.24
C ILE A 199 -1.86 27.48 10.02
N ARG A 200 -2.13 26.26 10.40
CA ARG A 200 -3.41 25.56 10.18
C ARG A 200 -4.06 25.10 11.48
N ALA A 201 -4.49 26.03 12.29
CA ALA A 201 -5.35 25.71 13.43
C ALA A 201 -6.69 25.10 12.94
N LEU A 202 -7.13 23.98 13.56
CA LEU A 202 -8.41 23.34 13.27
C LEU A 202 -9.60 24.11 13.85
N ASN A 203 -9.34 25.02 14.78
CA ASN A 203 -10.37 25.75 15.52
C ASN A 203 -9.96 27.21 15.71
N GLN A 204 -10.78 27.98 16.43
CA GLN A 204 -10.54 29.39 16.67
C GLN A 204 -9.39 29.69 17.64
N CYS A 205 -8.77 28.66 18.23
CA CYS A 205 -7.68 28.78 19.21
C CYS A 205 -6.32 28.92 18.49
N ASN A 206 -6.20 29.96 17.69
CA ASN A 206 -5.03 30.23 16.84
C ASN A 206 -4.25 31.48 17.28
N CYS A 207 -4.52 32.02 18.48
CA CYS A 207 -3.94 33.25 19.06
C CYS A 207 -4.11 34.54 18.22
N ALA A 208 -4.80 34.47 17.08
CA ALA A 208 -5.07 35.67 16.27
C ALA A 208 -6.06 36.63 16.94
N ASN A 209 -6.91 36.11 17.82
CA ASN A 209 -7.87 36.87 18.57
C ASN A 209 -7.61 36.73 20.10
N PRO A 210 -7.06 37.77 20.78
CA PRO A 210 -6.72 37.67 22.19
C PRO A 210 -7.95 37.60 23.12
N HIS A 211 -9.16 37.82 22.61
CA HIS A 211 -10.39 37.73 23.39
C HIS A 211 -10.97 36.29 23.43
N ILE A 212 -10.44 35.36 22.66
CA ILE A 212 -10.88 33.99 22.71
C ILE A 212 -10.04 33.22 23.73
N ILE A 213 -10.70 32.82 24.82
CA ILE A 213 -10.12 31.96 25.85
C ILE A 213 -10.42 30.51 25.45
N CYS A 214 -9.38 29.73 25.20
CA CYS A 214 -9.50 28.32 24.79
C CYS A 214 -9.17 27.37 25.96
N SER A 215 -9.81 26.22 25.97
CA SER A 215 -9.42 25.12 26.85
C SER A 215 -8.18 24.40 26.32
N GLU A 216 -7.47 23.71 27.21
CA GLU A 216 -6.30 22.90 26.84
C GLU A 216 -6.63 21.84 25.76
N GLU A 217 -7.84 21.25 25.82
CA GLU A 217 -8.31 20.29 24.80
C GLU A 217 -8.36 20.91 23.41
N LYS A 218 -8.76 22.20 23.29
CA LYS A 218 -8.79 22.91 22.02
C LYS A 218 -7.39 23.22 21.49
N TYR A 219 -6.42 23.46 22.34
CA TYR A 219 -5.02 23.59 21.93
C TYR A 219 -4.43 22.23 21.57
N LEU A 220 -4.79 21.15 22.29
CA LEU A 220 -4.37 19.79 21.97
C LEU A 220 -4.83 19.36 20.57
N GLU A 221 -6.04 19.74 20.12
CA GLU A 221 -6.50 19.50 18.74
C GLU A 221 -5.53 20.10 17.70
N ASN A 222 -4.87 21.21 18.00
CA ASN A 222 -3.92 21.88 17.11
C ASN A 222 -2.52 21.26 17.17
N ARG A 223 -2.09 20.69 18.30
CA ARG A 223 -0.82 19.99 18.48
C ARG A 223 -0.91 18.57 17.93
N ARG A 224 -0.84 18.42 16.64
CA ARG A 224 -1.15 17.16 15.97
C ARG A 224 -0.19 16.80 14.84
N ALA A 225 -0.24 15.55 14.43
CA ALA A 225 0.23 15.12 13.12
C ALA A 225 -0.92 14.47 12.34
N GLU A 226 -1.12 14.92 11.12
CA GLU A 226 -2.16 14.44 10.20
C GLU A 226 -1.55 13.59 9.09
N PHE A 227 -2.33 12.62 8.62
CA PHE A 227 -1.93 11.70 7.57
C PHE A 227 -2.69 12.00 6.28
N LYS A 228 -1.97 12.06 5.18
CA LYS A 228 -2.53 12.32 3.86
C LYS A 228 -1.93 11.36 2.84
N VAL A 229 -2.76 10.70 2.05
CA VAL A 229 -2.29 9.95 0.88
C VAL A 229 -1.88 10.92 -0.22
N ILE A 230 -0.66 10.79 -0.71
CA ILE A 230 -0.10 11.64 -1.78
C ILE A 230 0.16 10.88 -3.07
N ALA A 231 0.27 9.55 -3.02
CA ALA A 231 0.32 8.68 -4.19
C ALA A 231 -0.09 7.24 -3.82
N PHE A 232 -0.50 6.45 -4.81
CA PHE A 232 -0.78 5.01 -4.74
C PHE A 232 -0.77 4.35 -6.12
#